data_1217a555cb2954edbf8f8261b494d01e
#
_entry.id   1217a555cb2954edbf8f8261b494d01e
#
_cell.length_a   1.000
_cell.length_b   1.000
_cell.length_c   1.000
_cell.angle_alpha   90.00
_cell.angle_beta   90.00
_cell.angle_gamma   90.00
#
_symmetry.space_group_name_H-M   'P 1'
#
loop_
_entity.id
_entity.type
_entity.pdbx_description
1 polymer ?
#
loop_
_entity_poly.entity_id
_entity_poly.type
_entity_poly.pdbx_seq_one_letter_code
_entity_poly.pdbx_strand_id
1 'polypeptide(L)'
;SAAFKYGMKMAASEYGVDVVMISKENLNNMSDEIDVIKQEINKKADAVVFKPTAEKMTEEKSLNTLIRINKKTPIMVVGDQAGSESFKSLNTVEFDQYSMGVELAQKLLADNNGTLSGKKIGIYCENTESDACKKRIDGIKDTLAESGCVVMWIVSGVSDTGEKINLQSQRKVDIVLAIDDASVVEAAKEASDNNLQGALVYGIGNSTEAIYYLDSGWTEALITPDEFAAGYKSVVGLVDMLRGSRKYSVEEKPISYQLLTRKNLFDEENKKLLYAISQ
;
A
#
# COMPACT_ATOMS: atom_id res chain seq x y z
N SER A 1 -2.03 -9.58 0.53
CA SER A 1 -0.66 -10.10 0.42
C SER A 1 -0.48 -11.34 1.31
N ALA A 2 0.46 -12.19 0.95
CA ALA A 2 0.76 -13.39 1.74
C ALA A 2 1.30 -13.03 3.13
N ALA A 3 2.10 -11.98 3.25
CA ALA A 3 2.61 -11.50 4.53
C ALA A 3 1.47 -11.06 5.46
N PHE A 4 0.49 -10.34 4.94
CA PHE A 4 -0.71 -9.94 5.67
C PHE A 4 -1.49 -11.15 6.21
N LYS A 5 -1.76 -12.13 5.35
CA LYS A 5 -2.45 -13.37 5.74
C LYS A 5 -1.68 -14.15 6.80
N TYR A 6 -0.36 -14.20 6.67
CA TYR A 6 0.50 -14.85 7.64
C TYR A 6 0.44 -14.14 9.01
N GLY A 7 0.49 -12.81 9.03
CA GLY A 7 0.33 -12.03 10.26
C GLY A 7 -0.98 -12.31 10.97
N MET A 8 -2.08 -12.37 10.22
CA MET A 8 -3.39 -12.73 10.78
C MET A 8 -3.42 -14.15 11.35
N LYS A 9 -2.84 -15.12 10.66
CA LYS A 9 -2.76 -16.52 11.12
C LYS A 9 -1.94 -16.65 12.40
N MET A 10 -0.83 -15.93 12.49
CA MET A 10 0.01 -15.93 13.69
C MET A 10 -0.73 -15.37 14.90
N ALA A 11 -1.39 -14.24 14.76
CA ALA A 11 -2.21 -13.67 15.82
C ALA A 11 -3.35 -14.60 16.22
N ALA A 12 -4.04 -15.19 15.26
CA ALA A 12 -5.13 -16.14 15.50
C ALA A 12 -4.64 -17.34 16.32
N SER A 13 -3.49 -17.89 15.97
CA SER A 13 -2.87 -19.01 16.71
C SER A 13 -2.50 -18.61 18.15
N GLU A 14 -1.89 -17.44 18.34
CA GLU A 14 -1.48 -16.97 19.67
C GLU A 14 -2.68 -16.68 20.59
N TYR A 15 -3.76 -16.16 20.05
CA TYR A 15 -4.94 -15.73 20.83
C TYR A 15 -6.07 -16.76 20.83
N GLY A 16 -5.89 -17.91 20.17
CA GLY A 16 -6.88 -18.98 20.17
C GLY A 16 -8.17 -18.64 19.45
N VAL A 17 -8.10 -17.92 18.35
CA VAL A 17 -9.24 -17.57 17.50
C VAL A 17 -9.09 -18.17 16.11
N ASP A 18 -10.21 -18.34 15.42
CA ASP A 18 -10.25 -18.82 14.05
C ASP A 18 -10.36 -17.65 13.07
N VAL A 19 -9.58 -17.67 12.01
CA VAL A 19 -9.65 -16.68 10.93
C VAL A 19 -10.04 -17.37 9.64
N VAL A 20 -11.14 -16.94 9.05
CA VAL A 20 -11.60 -17.36 7.72
C VAL A 20 -11.27 -16.25 6.74
N MET A 21 -10.50 -16.56 5.71
CA MET A 21 -10.11 -15.59 4.70
C MET A 21 -10.99 -15.71 3.47
N ILE A 22 -11.64 -14.59 3.13
CA ILE A 22 -12.51 -14.49 1.96
C ILE A 22 -11.83 -13.59 0.94
N SER A 23 -11.58 -14.14 -0.22
CA SER A 23 -11.12 -13.39 -1.40
C SER A 23 -12.13 -13.63 -2.50
N LYS A 24 -12.76 -12.58 -2.98
CA LYS A 24 -13.70 -12.65 -4.09
C LYS A 24 -13.24 -11.74 -5.22
N GLU A 25 -13.26 -12.30 -6.41
CA GLU A 25 -13.03 -11.56 -7.65
C GLU A 25 -14.32 -10.86 -8.08
N ASN A 26 -14.18 -9.83 -8.92
CA ASN A 26 -15.28 -9.12 -9.54
C ASN A 26 -16.24 -8.38 -8.60
N LEU A 27 -15.74 -7.91 -7.47
CA LEU A 27 -16.47 -6.95 -6.65
C LEU A 27 -16.35 -5.57 -7.28
N ASN A 28 -17.47 -5.00 -7.74
CA ASN A 28 -17.49 -3.79 -8.56
C ASN A 28 -17.56 -2.49 -7.74
N ASN A 29 -18.01 -2.59 -6.49
CA ASN A 29 -18.21 -1.42 -5.63
C ASN A 29 -18.20 -1.83 -4.16
N MET A 30 -18.26 -0.85 -3.27
CA MET A 30 -18.29 -1.09 -1.82
C MET A 30 -19.54 -1.84 -1.36
N SER A 31 -20.67 -1.66 -2.03
CA SER A 31 -21.90 -2.40 -1.73
C SER A 31 -21.72 -3.90 -1.89
N ASP A 32 -21.00 -4.34 -2.93
CA ASP A 32 -20.68 -5.75 -3.15
C ASP A 32 -19.80 -6.30 -2.03
N GLU A 33 -18.82 -5.52 -1.58
CA GLU A 33 -17.95 -5.90 -0.45
C GLU A 33 -18.74 -6.03 0.85
N ILE A 34 -19.69 -5.13 1.09
CA ILE A 34 -20.56 -5.17 2.28
C ILE A 34 -21.47 -6.39 2.25
N ASP A 35 -21.98 -6.78 1.10
CA ASP A 35 -22.79 -7.99 0.96
C ASP A 35 -22.02 -9.24 1.38
N VAL A 36 -20.74 -9.32 1.05
CA VAL A 36 -19.84 -10.39 1.53
C VAL A 36 -19.71 -10.34 3.04
N ILE A 37 -19.50 -9.16 3.61
CA ILE A 37 -19.43 -8.98 5.08
C ILE A 37 -20.70 -9.47 5.75
N LYS A 38 -21.87 -9.08 5.23
CA LYS A 38 -23.17 -9.53 5.75
C LYS A 38 -23.33 -11.05 5.70
N GLN A 39 -22.89 -11.68 4.63
CA GLN A 39 -22.91 -13.14 4.49
C GLN A 39 -22.08 -13.83 5.57
N GLU A 40 -20.87 -13.32 5.84
CA GLU A 40 -20.00 -13.89 6.87
C GLU A 40 -20.56 -13.67 8.29
N ILE A 41 -21.18 -12.54 8.54
CA ILE A 41 -21.88 -12.28 9.83
C ILE A 41 -23.05 -13.26 10.01
N ASN A 42 -23.79 -13.56 8.95
CA ASN A 42 -24.86 -14.57 8.98
C ASN A 42 -24.32 -15.98 9.27
N LYS A 43 -23.06 -16.26 8.91
CA LYS A 43 -22.35 -17.48 9.28
C LYS A 43 -21.71 -17.44 10.66
N LYS A 44 -22.10 -16.45 11.50
CA LYS A 44 -21.68 -16.28 12.89
C LYS A 44 -20.24 -15.77 13.08
N ALA A 45 -19.74 -14.97 12.15
CA ALA A 45 -18.50 -14.23 12.37
C ALA A 45 -18.69 -13.26 13.56
N ASP A 46 -17.73 -13.26 14.49
CA ASP A 46 -17.75 -12.41 15.68
C ASP A 46 -17.18 -11.01 15.40
N ALA A 47 -16.31 -10.90 14.41
CA ALA A 47 -15.65 -9.67 13.99
C ALA A 47 -15.19 -9.77 12.53
N VAL A 48 -14.82 -8.65 11.92
CA VAL A 48 -14.43 -8.58 10.52
C VAL A 48 -13.15 -7.74 10.37
N VAL A 49 -12.16 -8.28 9.67
CA VAL A 49 -11.07 -7.49 9.11
C VAL A 49 -11.45 -7.14 7.68
N PHE A 50 -11.56 -5.85 7.40
CA PHE A 50 -11.99 -5.34 6.10
C PHE A 50 -10.86 -4.57 5.41
N LYS A 51 -10.45 -5.06 4.24
CA LYS A 51 -9.44 -4.42 3.39
C LYS A 51 -10.13 -3.89 2.13
N PRO A 52 -10.60 -2.63 2.11
CA PRO A 52 -11.26 -2.06 0.94
C PRO A 52 -10.29 -1.93 -0.24
N THR A 53 -10.80 -2.13 -1.46
CA THR A 53 -10.00 -1.95 -2.67
C THR A 53 -9.80 -0.46 -2.99
N ALA A 54 -8.57 -0.09 -3.39
CA ALA A 54 -8.20 1.28 -3.68
C ALA A 54 -8.98 1.92 -4.84
N GLU A 55 -9.45 1.10 -5.76
CA GLU A 55 -10.16 1.54 -6.96
C GLU A 55 -11.61 1.93 -6.72
N LYS A 56 -12.17 1.55 -5.58
CA LYS A 56 -13.59 1.74 -5.30
C LYS A 56 -13.83 3.00 -4.52
N MET A 57 -14.66 3.86 -5.07
CA MET A 57 -15.12 5.06 -4.37
C MET A 57 -15.95 4.68 -3.14
N THR A 58 -15.73 5.38 -2.04
CA THR A 58 -16.53 5.20 -0.83
C THR A 58 -17.91 5.85 -1.01
N GLU A 59 -18.93 5.02 -1.07
CA GLU A 59 -20.31 5.47 -1.15
C GLU A 59 -20.85 5.76 0.25
N GLU A 60 -21.45 6.93 0.44
CA GLU A 60 -22.00 7.35 1.75
C GLU A 60 -22.98 6.34 2.34
N LYS A 61 -23.88 5.81 1.52
CA LYS A 61 -24.86 4.80 1.95
C LYS A 61 -24.17 3.52 2.44
N SER A 62 -23.17 3.06 1.72
CA SER A 62 -22.39 1.88 2.07
C SER A 62 -21.58 2.09 3.35
N LEU A 63 -20.99 3.26 3.51
CA LEU A 63 -20.27 3.64 4.71
C LEU A 63 -21.20 3.67 5.95
N ASN A 64 -22.37 4.24 5.82
CA ASN A 64 -23.38 4.25 6.90
C ASN A 64 -23.80 2.83 7.29
N THR A 65 -23.87 1.92 6.33
CA THR A 65 -24.14 0.50 6.59
C THR A 65 -23.03 -0.15 7.39
N LEU A 66 -21.76 0.10 7.03
CA LEU A 66 -20.60 -0.38 7.81
C LEU A 66 -20.59 0.15 9.23
N ILE A 67 -20.90 1.41 9.42
CA ILE A 67 -20.96 2.05 10.73
C ILE A 67 -22.03 1.36 11.60
N ARG A 68 -23.20 1.04 11.04
CA ARG A 68 -24.25 0.31 11.74
C ARG A 68 -23.85 -1.11 12.11
N ILE A 69 -23.22 -1.83 11.18
CA ILE A 69 -22.70 -3.18 11.43
C ILE A 69 -21.69 -3.15 12.56
N ASN A 70 -20.78 -2.19 12.56
CA ASN A 70 -19.71 -2.05 13.56
C ASN A 70 -20.23 -1.89 14.99
N LYS A 71 -21.47 -1.43 15.18
CA LYS A 71 -22.08 -1.31 16.51
C LYS A 71 -22.29 -2.67 17.18
N LYS A 72 -22.54 -3.72 16.42
CA LYS A 72 -22.80 -5.09 16.91
C LYS A 72 -21.65 -6.05 16.63
N THR A 73 -21.03 -5.91 15.46
CA THR A 73 -19.95 -6.77 15.01
C THR A 73 -18.75 -5.88 14.68
N PRO A 74 -17.69 -5.87 15.51
CA PRO A 74 -16.56 -5.00 15.31
C PRO A 74 -15.91 -5.20 13.93
N ILE A 75 -15.61 -4.07 13.28
CA ILE A 75 -14.92 -4.05 12.00
C ILE A 75 -13.59 -3.32 12.17
N MET A 76 -12.52 -3.95 11.71
CA MET A 76 -11.19 -3.34 11.59
C MET A 76 -10.91 -3.07 10.13
N VAL A 77 -10.81 -1.80 9.75
CA VAL A 77 -10.42 -1.40 8.38
C VAL A 77 -8.90 -1.36 8.29
N VAL A 78 -8.34 -1.96 7.27
CA VAL A 78 -6.88 -2.04 7.07
C VAL A 78 -6.54 -1.81 5.60
N GLY A 79 -5.30 -1.41 5.33
CA GLY A 79 -4.79 -1.19 3.99
C GLY A 79 -4.68 0.29 3.64
N ASP A 80 -4.45 0.57 2.37
CA ASP A 80 -4.14 1.92 1.90
C ASP A 80 -5.26 2.93 2.14
N GLN A 81 -6.50 2.49 2.16
CA GLN A 81 -7.64 3.38 2.39
C GLN A 81 -8.01 3.57 3.87
N ALA A 82 -7.42 2.81 4.79
CA ALA A 82 -7.79 2.83 6.20
C ALA A 82 -7.69 4.22 6.83
N GLY A 83 -6.70 5.01 6.44
CA GLY A 83 -6.48 6.37 6.94
C GLY A 83 -7.30 7.46 6.25
N SER A 84 -8.23 7.11 5.35
CA SER A 84 -9.08 8.11 4.70
C SER A 84 -10.13 8.66 5.66
N GLU A 85 -10.55 9.90 5.44
CA GLU A 85 -11.64 10.53 6.22
C GLU A 85 -12.92 9.70 6.26
N SER A 86 -13.18 8.94 5.20
CA SER A 86 -14.36 8.07 5.11
C SER A 86 -14.44 7.05 6.24
N PHE A 87 -13.32 6.55 6.73
CA PHE A 87 -13.27 5.49 7.74
C PHE A 87 -12.98 5.99 9.16
N LYS A 88 -12.93 7.30 9.40
CA LYS A 88 -12.59 7.87 10.71
C LYS A 88 -13.50 7.44 11.86
N SER A 89 -14.71 7.01 11.58
CA SER A 89 -15.67 6.52 12.58
C SER A 89 -15.54 5.02 12.85
N LEU A 90 -14.64 4.33 12.18
CA LEU A 90 -14.37 2.90 12.33
C LEU A 90 -13.01 2.67 12.98
N ASN A 91 -12.77 1.45 13.42
CA ASN A 91 -11.45 1.04 13.88
C ASN A 91 -10.55 0.81 12.68
N THR A 92 -9.33 1.32 12.73
CA THR A 92 -8.39 1.27 11.60
C THR A 92 -7.01 0.80 12.02
N VAL A 93 -6.33 0.13 11.08
CA VAL A 93 -4.89 -0.12 11.13
C VAL A 93 -4.31 0.60 9.92
N GLU A 94 -3.57 1.67 10.16
CA GLU A 94 -3.13 2.61 9.14
C GLU A 94 -1.66 2.43 8.77
N PHE A 95 -1.34 2.72 7.50
CA PHE A 95 0.02 2.95 7.04
C PHE A 95 0.33 4.44 7.07
N ASP A 96 1.60 4.79 7.32
CA ASP A 96 2.05 6.19 7.26
C ASP A 96 2.39 6.56 5.81
N GLN A 97 1.36 6.94 5.07
CA GLN A 97 1.45 7.22 3.64
C GLN A 97 2.41 8.39 3.33
N TYR A 98 2.30 9.46 4.10
CA TYR A 98 3.18 10.63 3.93
C TYR A 98 4.64 10.27 4.16
N SER A 99 4.94 9.57 5.25
CA SER A 99 6.32 9.18 5.59
C SER A 99 6.91 8.20 4.58
N MET A 100 6.11 7.31 4.01
CA MET A 100 6.60 6.45 2.92
C MET A 100 7.03 7.27 1.70
N GLY A 101 6.29 8.31 1.36
CA GLY A 101 6.68 9.25 0.30
C GLY A 101 7.97 10.01 0.63
N VAL A 102 8.10 10.48 1.85
CA VAL A 102 9.33 11.13 2.35
C VAL A 102 10.53 10.20 2.22
N GLU A 103 10.40 8.97 2.71
CA GLU A 103 11.49 7.98 2.70
C GLU A 103 11.94 7.63 1.28
N LEU A 104 10.99 7.46 0.36
CA LEU A 104 11.30 7.22 -1.06
C LEU A 104 12.11 8.37 -1.65
N ALA A 105 11.69 9.60 -1.40
CA ALA A 105 12.39 10.79 -1.88
C ALA A 105 13.76 10.97 -1.24
N GLN A 106 13.90 10.65 0.05
CA GLN A 106 15.21 10.68 0.74
C GLN A 106 16.18 9.66 0.15
N LYS A 107 15.71 8.46 -0.19
CA LYS A 107 16.53 7.45 -0.89
C LYS A 107 17.02 7.98 -2.25
N LEU A 108 16.13 8.59 -3.00
CA LEU A 108 16.48 9.19 -4.30
C LEU A 108 17.53 10.27 -4.14
N LEU A 109 17.40 11.16 -3.15
CA LEU A 109 18.38 12.19 -2.85
C LEU A 109 19.74 11.57 -2.46
N ALA A 110 19.73 10.56 -1.59
CA ALA A 110 20.96 9.89 -1.15
C ALA A 110 21.72 9.26 -2.32
N ASP A 111 21.01 8.65 -3.27
CA ASP A 111 21.61 8.04 -4.46
C ASP A 111 22.17 9.09 -5.45
N ASN A 112 21.81 10.35 -5.28
CA ASN A 112 22.23 11.47 -6.12
C ASN A 112 23.04 12.54 -5.35
N ASN A 113 23.71 12.15 -4.28
CA ASN A 113 24.55 13.04 -3.45
C ASN A 113 23.82 14.26 -2.88
N GLY A 114 22.53 14.11 -2.61
CA GLY A 114 21.69 15.15 -1.98
C GLY A 114 21.11 16.20 -2.92
N THR A 115 21.34 16.09 -4.23
CA THR A 115 20.83 17.04 -5.23
C THR A 115 20.24 16.32 -6.45
N LEU A 116 19.17 16.86 -6.98
CA LEU A 116 18.53 16.42 -8.23
C LEU A 116 18.49 17.53 -9.26
N SER A 117 19.46 18.45 -9.19
CA SER A 117 19.55 19.58 -10.11
C SER A 117 19.55 19.13 -11.56
N GLY A 118 18.63 19.65 -12.35
CA GLY A 118 18.46 19.27 -13.76
C GLY A 118 17.76 17.94 -14.00
N LYS A 119 17.43 17.19 -12.95
CA LYS A 119 16.70 15.91 -13.09
C LYS A 119 15.20 16.14 -13.27
N LYS A 120 14.63 15.34 -14.15
CA LYS A 120 13.20 15.33 -14.45
C LYS A 120 12.57 14.06 -13.90
N ILE A 121 11.45 14.20 -13.17
CA ILE A 121 10.77 13.12 -12.48
C ILE A 121 9.37 12.97 -13.04
N GLY A 122 8.96 11.72 -13.29
CA GLY A 122 7.58 11.33 -13.51
C GLY A 122 7.07 10.49 -12.34
N ILE A 123 5.81 10.62 -12.01
CA ILE A 123 5.16 9.84 -10.95
C ILE A 123 4.07 8.96 -11.56
N TYR A 124 4.12 7.67 -11.27
CA TYR A 124 3.07 6.71 -11.54
C TYR A 124 2.29 6.41 -10.26
N CYS A 125 0.98 6.51 -10.33
CA CYS A 125 0.09 6.21 -9.22
C CYS A 125 -1.21 5.63 -9.79
N GLU A 126 -1.72 4.57 -9.21
CA GLU A 126 -2.90 3.87 -9.74
C GLU A 126 -4.15 4.77 -9.74
N ASN A 127 -4.38 5.46 -8.62
CA ASN A 127 -5.49 6.38 -8.47
C ASN A 127 -5.03 7.71 -7.84
N THR A 128 -4.85 8.72 -8.68
CA THR A 128 -4.39 10.06 -8.27
C THR A 128 -5.34 10.78 -7.31
N GLU A 129 -6.59 10.35 -7.24
CA GLU A 129 -7.60 10.94 -6.36
C GLU A 129 -7.65 10.28 -4.98
N SER A 130 -6.99 9.14 -4.79
CA SER A 130 -6.97 8.48 -3.48
C SER A 130 -6.20 9.27 -2.43
N ASP A 131 -6.66 9.26 -1.19
CA ASP A 131 -5.98 9.93 -0.07
C ASP A 131 -4.57 9.37 0.13
N ALA A 132 -4.37 8.07 -0.03
CA ALA A 132 -3.06 7.44 0.08
C ALA A 132 -2.07 8.00 -0.95
N CYS A 133 -2.47 8.05 -2.23
CA CYS A 133 -1.64 8.62 -3.28
C CYS A 133 -1.32 10.09 -3.04
N LYS A 134 -2.31 10.89 -2.67
CA LYS A 134 -2.11 12.32 -2.36
C LYS A 134 -1.09 12.51 -1.25
N LYS A 135 -1.21 11.78 -0.16
CA LYS A 135 -0.27 11.85 0.98
C LYS A 135 1.14 11.42 0.59
N ARG A 136 1.30 10.34 -0.19
CA ARG A 136 2.60 9.90 -0.70
C ARG A 136 3.23 10.97 -1.60
N ILE A 137 2.45 11.54 -2.50
CA ILE A 137 2.89 12.63 -3.39
C ILE A 137 3.30 13.86 -2.57
N ASP A 138 2.54 14.24 -1.55
CA ASP A 138 2.89 15.37 -0.67
C ASP A 138 4.23 15.11 0.04
N GLY A 139 4.46 13.94 0.57
CA GLY A 139 5.73 13.56 1.18
C GLY A 139 6.90 13.66 0.21
N ILE A 140 6.71 13.21 -1.02
CA ILE A 140 7.71 13.30 -2.09
C ILE A 140 7.98 14.78 -2.43
N LYS A 141 6.95 15.55 -2.70
CA LYS A 141 7.10 16.96 -3.08
C LYS A 141 7.76 17.81 -2.00
N ASP A 142 7.34 17.62 -0.76
CA ASP A 142 7.92 18.34 0.37
C ASP A 142 9.41 18.03 0.54
N THR A 143 9.78 16.77 0.39
CA THR A 143 11.17 16.33 0.52
C THR A 143 12.03 16.81 -0.65
N LEU A 144 11.49 16.88 -1.85
CA LEU A 144 12.21 17.28 -3.06
C LEU A 144 12.12 18.78 -3.39
N ALA A 145 11.43 19.58 -2.58
CA ALA A 145 11.15 20.99 -2.88
C ALA A 145 12.41 21.81 -3.19
N GLU A 146 13.51 21.53 -2.49
CA GLU A 146 14.78 22.27 -2.63
C GLU A 146 15.85 21.49 -3.40
N SER A 147 15.49 20.36 -4.01
CA SER A 147 16.44 19.45 -4.65
C SER A 147 16.90 19.90 -6.06
N GLY A 148 16.18 20.83 -6.66
CA GLY A 148 16.42 21.30 -8.02
C GLY A 148 15.81 20.41 -9.12
N CYS A 149 15.04 19.38 -8.77
CA CYS A 149 14.33 18.57 -9.75
C CYS A 149 13.07 19.23 -10.27
N VAL A 150 12.57 18.73 -11.38
CA VAL A 150 11.28 19.11 -11.96
C VAL A 150 10.39 17.87 -12.02
N VAL A 151 9.22 17.93 -11.39
CA VAL A 151 8.17 16.92 -11.58
C VAL A 151 7.43 17.25 -12.88
N MET A 152 7.72 16.47 -13.91
CA MET A 152 7.21 16.74 -15.26
C MET A 152 5.75 16.34 -15.41
N TRP A 153 5.35 15.25 -14.77
CA TRP A 153 3.99 14.70 -14.88
C TRP A 153 3.69 13.72 -13.76
N ILE A 154 2.40 13.58 -13.51
CA ILE A 154 1.83 12.56 -12.62
C ILE A 154 0.72 11.87 -13.42
N VAL A 155 0.85 10.56 -13.63
CA VAL A 155 -0.09 9.80 -14.46
C VAL A 155 -0.46 8.49 -13.80
N SER A 156 -1.56 7.87 -14.27
CA SER A 156 -1.91 6.53 -13.83
C SER A 156 -0.88 5.52 -14.32
N GLY A 157 -0.26 4.80 -13.41
CA GLY A 157 0.70 3.74 -13.72
C GLY A 157 0.09 2.58 -14.50
N VAL A 158 -1.22 2.38 -14.36
CA VAL A 158 -1.97 1.33 -15.07
C VAL A 158 -2.71 1.83 -16.31
N SER A 159 -2.46 3.04 -16.74
CA SER A 159 -3.01 3.59 -17.98
C SER A 159 -2.39 2.91 -19.22
N ASP A 160 -2.95 3.20 -20.38
CA ASP A 160 -2.49 2.63 -21.65
C ASP A 160 -0.99 2.81 -21.87
N THR A 161 -0.28 1.72 -22.15
CA THR A 161 1.17 1.71 -22.35
C THR A 161 1.60 2.61 -23.53
N GLY A 162 0.81 2.69 -24.60
CA GLY A 162 1.09 3.55 -25.72
C GLY A 162 1.07 5.03 -25.35
N GLU A 163 0.15 5.44 -24.50
CA GLU A 163 0.09 6.81 -23.98
C GLU A 163 1.32 7.13 -23.14
N LYS A 164 1.74 6.22 -22.27
CA LYS A 164 2.95 6.39 -21.45
C LYS A 164 4.22 6.44 -22.28
N ILE A 165 4.37 5.61 -23.31
CA ILE A 165 5.49 5.65 -24.25
C ILE A 165 5.54 7.00 -24.96
N ASN A 166 4.40 7.48 -25.44
CA ASN A 166 4.31 8.78 -26.10
C ASN A 166 4.66 9.92 -25.15
N LEU A 167 4.18 9.87 -23.91
CA LEU A 167 4.53 10.84 -22.88
C LEU A 167 6.04 10.87 -22.61
N GLN A 168 6.68 9.71 -22.48
CA GLN A 168 8.13 9.63 -22.29
C GLN A 168 8.91 10.14 -23.50
N SER A 169 8.40 9.96 -24.72
CA SER A 169 9.03 10.48 -25.93
C SER A 169 8.97 12.01 -26.02
N GLN A 170 7.88 12.63 -25.60
CA GLN A 170 7.64 14.07 -25.68
C GLN A 170 8.12 14.84 -24.44
N ARG A 171 7.96 14.25 -23.26
CA ARG A 171 8.29 14.85 -21.97
C ARG A 171 9.13 13.89 -21.14
N LYS A 172 10.29 13.56 -21.69
CA LYS A 172 11.22 12.58 -21.12
C LYS A 172 11.59 12.91 -19.68
N VAL A 173 11.56 11.89 -18.83
CA VAL A 173 12.03 11.94 -17.45
C VAL A 173 13.28 11.08 -17.26
N ASP A 174 14.05 11.40 -16.24
CA ASP A 174 15.24 10.64 -15.85
C ASP A 174 14.89 9.58 -14.80
N ILE A 175 13.82 9.81 -14.04
CA ILE A 175 13.40 9.01 -12.91
C ILE A 175 11.88 8.85 -12.93
N VAL A 176 11.43 7.64 -12.70
CA VAL A 176 10.01 7.33 -12.46
C VAL A 176 9.85 6.90 -10.99
N LEU A 177 9.00 7.60 -10.25
CA LEU A 177 8.55 7.20 -8.92
C LEU A 177 7.20 6.51 -9.04
N ALA A 178 7.17 5.21 -8.85
CA ALA A 178 5.97 4.40 -8.90
C ALA A 178 5.48 4.16 -7.47
N ILE A 179 4.40 4.82 -7.05
CA ILE A 179 4.06 5.00 -5.64
C ILE A 179 2.98 4.07 -5.10
N ASP A 180 2.65 3.05 -5.82
CA ASP A 180 1.84 1.91 -5.38
C ASP A 180 2.29 0.64 -6.10
N ASP A 181 1.82 -0.50 -5.62
CA ASP A 181 2.31 -1.79 -6.09
C ASP A 181 2.04 -2.03 -7.58
N ALA A 182 0.84 -1.74 -8.05
CA ALA A 182 0.48 -1.91 -9.45
C ALA A 182 1.35 -1.03 -10.35
N SER A 183 1.60 0.21 -9.93
CA SER A 183 2.46 1.15 -10.67
C SER A 183 3.92 0.71 -10.69
N VAL A 184 4.45 0.12 -9.60
CA VAL A 184 5.79 -0.45 -9.58
C VAL A 184 5.93 -1.56 -10.61
N VAL A 185 5.00 -2.49 -10.63
CA VAL A 185 5.01 -3.62 -11.56
C VAL A 185 4.99 -3.12 -13.00
N GLU A 186 4.11 -2.21 -13.32
CA GLU A 186 4.02 -1.64 -14.68
C GLU A 186 5.28 -0.86 -15.07
N ALA A 187 5.79 0.00 -14.20
CA ALA A 187 7.00 0.76 -14.47
C ALA A 187 8.23 -0.15 -14.69
N ALA A 188 8.35 -1.20 -13.88
CA ALA A 188 9.45 -2.16 -14.03
C ALA A 188 9.34 -2.96 -15.34
N LYS A 189 8.15 -3.36 -15.74
CA LYS A 189 7.91 -4.01 -17.05
C LYS A 189 8.28 -3.08 -18.18
N GLU A 190 7.87 -1.83 -18.14
CA GLU A 190 8.20 -0.83 -19.14
C GLU A 190 9.72 -0.57 -19.21
N ALA A 191 10.41 -0.55 -18.06
CA ALA A 191 11.85 -0.44 -18.00
C ALA A 191 12.52 -1.66 -18.67
N SER A 192 12.05 -2.87 -18.38
CA SER A 192 12.60 -4.10 -18.98
C SER A 192 12.36 -4.17 -20.49
N ASP A 193 11.27 -3.61 -20.98
CA ASP A 193 10.93 -3.50 -22.41
C ASP A 193 11.59 -2.30 -23.10
N ASN A 194 12.44 -1.57 -22.38
CA ASN A 194 13.12 -0.35 -22.85
C ASN A 194 12.15 0.81 -23.24
N ASN A 195 10.95 0.82 -22.69
CA ASN A 195 9.96 1.87 -22.97
C ASN A 195 10.18 3.15 -22.15
N LEU A 196 10.99 3.08 -21.09
CA LEU A 196 11.33 4.23 -20.26
C LEU A 196 12.65 4.91 -20.68
N GLN A 197 13.29 4.46 -21.76
CA GLN A 197 14.48 5.08 -22.35
C GLN A 197 15.61 5.31 -21.34
N GLY A 198 15.83 4.36 -20.44
CA GLY A 198 16.89 4.43 -19.43
C GLY A 198 16.51 5.16 -18.15
N ALA A 199 15.27 5.61 -17.98
CA ALA A 199 14.83 6.19 -16.72
C ALA A 199 14.90 5.14 -15.58
N LEU A 200 15.38 5.57 -14.43
CA LEU A 200 15.45 4.73 -13.23
C LEU A 200 14.09 4.66 -12.53
N VAL A 201 13.76 3.51 -11.98
CA VAL A 201 12.50 3.30 -11.26
C VAL A 201 12.76 3.14 -9.76
N TYR A 202 12.05 3.92 -8.96
CA TYR A 202 11.96 3.80 -7.50
C TYR A 202 10.49 3.64 -7.14
N GLY A 203 10.18 2.88 -6.10
CA GLY A 203 8.76 2.66 -5.82
C GLY A 203 8.37 2.36 -4.39
N ILE A 204 7.07 2.29 -4.21
CA ILE A 204 6.40 1.83 -2.98
C ILE A 204 5.57 0.61 -3.36
N GLY A 205 5.88 -0.53 -2.77
CA GLY A 205 5.17 -1.77 -3.09
C GLY A 205 5.66 -2.94 -2.27
N ASN A 206 4.89 -4.02 -2.28
CA ASN A 206 5.13 -5.18 -1.42
C ASN A 206 4.78 -6.53 -2.06
N SER A 207 4.31 -6.56 -3.31
CA SER A 207 3.97 -7.81 -3.97
C SER A 207 5.22 -8.63 -4.30
N THR A 208 5.03 -9.93 -4.44
CA THR A 208 6.08 -10.84 -4.91
C THR A 208 6.66 -10.37 -6.24
N GLU A 209 5.81 -9.86 -7.13
CA GLU A 209 6.22 -9.37 -8.44
C GLU A 209 7.05 -8.10 -8.34
N ALA A 210 6.65 -7.13 -7.48
CA ALA A 210 7.43 -5.92 -7.23
C ALA A 210 8.82 -6.26 -6.69
N ILE A 211 8.91 -7.20 -5.76
CA ILE A 211 10.18 -7.65 -5.18
C ILE A 211 11.02 -8.40 -6.21
N TYR A 212 10.42 -9.21 -7.08
CA TYR A 212 11.12 -9.83 -8.20
C TYR A 212 11.83 -8.80 -9.09
N TYR A 213 11.14 -7.70 -9.41
CA TYR A 213 11.73 -6.64 -10.22
C TYR A 213 12.85 -5.87 -9.50
N LEU A 214 12.75 -5.73 -8.18
CA LEU A 214 13.86 -5.19 -7.38
C LEU A 214 15.08 -6.12 -7.44
N ASP A 215 14.88 -7.40 -7.20
CA ASP A 215 15.95 -8.42 -7.25
C ASP A 215 16.60 -8.50 -8.65
N SER A 216 15.79 -8.40 -9.69
CA SER A 216 16.22 -8.43 -11.09
C SER A 216 16.91 -7.14 -11.57
N GLY A 217 16.87 -6.08 -10.78
CA GLY A 217 17.54 -4.82 -11.10
C GLY A 217 16.74 -3.82 -11.92
N TRP A 218 15.46 -4.06 -12.18
CA TRP A 218 14.60 -3.12 -12.90
C TRP A 218 14.04 -2.00 -12.03
N THR A 219 14.08 -2.18 -10.72
CA THR A 219 13.74 -1.17 -9.73
C THR A 219 14.93 -0.95 -8.81
N GLU A 220 15.28 0.30 -8.52
CA GLU A 220 16.46 0.65 -7.72
C GLU A 220 16.23 0.43 -6.22
N ALA A 221 15.04 0.78 -5.73
CA ALA A 221 14.66 0.64 -4.34
C ALA A 221 13.14 0.56 -4.20
N LEU A 222 12.68 -0.09 -3.14
CA LEU A 222 11.28 -0.15 -2.74
C LEU A 222 11.14 0.29 -1.29
N ILE A 223 10.15 1.13 -1.02
CA ILE A 223 9.60 1.30 0.32
C ILE A 223 8.48 0.28 0.46
N THR A 224 8.62 -0.61 1.44
CA THR A 224 7.70 -1.75 1.62
C THR A 224 7.02 -1.66 2.96
N PRO A 225 5.69 -1.44 3.04
CA PRO A 225 4.97 -1.45 4.30
C PRO A 225 4.99 -2.85 4.94
N ASP A 226 5.01 -2.90 6.27
CA ASP A 226 5.00 -4.15 7.02
C ASP A 226 3.60 -4.76 7.07
N GLU A 227 3.23 -5.44 6.00
CA GLU A 227 1.93 -6.11 5.86
C GLU A 227 1.73 -7.24 6.88
N PHE A 228 2.80 -7.88 7.34
CA PHE A 228 2.71 -8.86 8.42
C PHE A 228 2.19 -8.18 9.70
N ALA A 229 2.80 -7.07 10.10
CA ALA A 229 2.37 -6.32 11.27
C ALA A 229 0.93 -5.81 11.13
N ALA A 230 0.53 -5.39 9.92
CA ALA A 230 -0.84 -4.96 9.65
C ALA A 230 -1.85 -6.09 9.89
N GLY A 231 -1.57 -7.28 9.37
CA GLY A 231 -2.42 -8.46 9.58
C GLY A 231 -2.47 -8.89 11.05
N TYR A 232 -1.32 -8.95 11.70
CA TYR A 232 -1.21 -9.32 13.10
C TYR A 232 -1.98 -8.34 14.01
N LYS A 233 -1.74 -7.05 13.88
CA LYS A 233 -2.40 -6.01 14.69
C LYS A 233 -3.92 -5.94 14.44
N SER A 234 -4.36 -6.21 13.24
CA SER A 234 -5.79 -6.24 12.92
C SER A 234 -6.54 -7.29 13.72
N VAL A 235 -5.99 -8.49 13.83
CA VAL A 235 -6.58 -9.58 14.62
C VAL A 235 -6.47 -9.28 16.12
N VAL A 236 -5.32 -8.86 16.61
CA VAL A 236 -5.12 -8.53 18.03
C VAL A 236 -6.09 -7.44 18.48
N GLY A 237 -6.24 -6.38 17.69
CA GLY A 237 -7.16 -5.29 18.01
C GLY A 237 -8.62 -5.77 18.13
N LEU A 238 -9.07 -6.63 17.22
CA LEU A 238 -10.42 -7.20 17.29
C LEU A 238 -10.60 -8.16 18.48
N VAL A 239 -9.59 -8.98 18.77
CA VAL A 239 -9.64 -9.87 19.95
C VAL A 239 -9.76 -9.06 21.23
N ASP A 240 -8.99 -7.97 21.37
CA ASP A 240 -9.09 -7.09 22.54
C ASP A 240 -10.46 -6.47 22.69
N MET A 241 -11.08 -6.04 21.60
CA MET A 241 -12.44 -5.51 21.60
C MET A 241 -13.46 -6.56 22.04
N LEU A 242 -13.39 -7.77 21.48
CA LEU A 242 -14.32 -8.86 21.78
C LEU A 242 -14.21 -9.34 23.23
N ARG A 243 -12.99 -9.34 23.79
CA ARG A 243 -12.75 -9.75 25.19
C ARG A 243 -12.98 -8.64 26.20
N GLY A 244 -13.27 -7.42 25.75
CA GLY A 244 -13.49 -6.26 26.61
C GLY A 244 -12.27 -5.84 27.44
N SER A 245 -11.09 -6.33 27.10
CA SER A 245 -9.87 -6.14 27.90
C SER A 245 -9.27 -4.74 27.75
N ARG A 246 -9.51 -4.06 26.65
CA ARG A 246 -9.21 -2.62 26.45
C ARG A 246 -9.94 -2.08 25.24
N LYS A 247 -10.21 -0.77 25.25
CA LYS A 247 -10.46 -0.06 23.99
C LYS A 247 -9.18 -0.21 23.15
N TYR A 248 -9.34 -0.55 21.86
CA TYR A 248 -8.26 -0.47 20.90
C TYR A 248 -7.59 0.90 21.05
N SER A 249 -6.30 0.90 21.38
CA SER A 249 -5.63 2.13 21.78
C SER A 249 -5.51 3.08 20.60
N VAL A 250 -6.01 4.30 20.78
CA VAL A 250 -5.86 5.39 19.81
C VAL A 250 -4.40 5.82 19.65
N GLU A 251 -3.52 5.39 20.58
CA GLU A 251 -2.08 5.69 20.55
C GLU A 251 -1.28 4.72 19.68
N GLU A 252 -1.93 3.79 18.98
CA GLU A 252 -1.20 2.89 18.11
C GLU A 252 -0.58 3.65 16.95
N LYS A 253 0.73 3.52 16.84
CA LYS A 253 1.50 4.09 15.74
C LYS A 253 1.08 3.44 14.43
N PRO A 254 1.12 4.19 13.32
CA PRO A 254 0.96 3.62 11.99
C PRO A 254 1.91 2.44 11.77
N ILE A 255 1.51 1.52 10.90
CA ILE A 255 2.34 0.38 10.52
C ILE A 255 3.67 0.89 9.96
N SER A 256 4.76 0.29 10.40
CA SER A 256 6.10 0.61 9.93
C SER A 256 6.32 0.14 8.48
N TYR A 257 7.39 0.60 7.88
CA TYR A 257 7.84 0.23 6.54
C TYR A 257 9.35 0.00 6.54
N GLN A 258 9.85 -0.67 5.50
CA GLN A 258 11.28 -0.90 5.30
C GLN A 258 11.71 -0.36 3.94
N LEU A 259 12.92 0.18 3.90
CA LEU A 259 13.60 0.47 2.64
C LEU A 259 14.32 -0.79 2.17
N LEU A 260 13.88 -1.34 1.03
CA LEU A 260 14.49 -2.50 0.41
C LEU A 260 15.34 -2.10 -0.79
N THR A 261 16.53 -2.68 -0.86
CA THR A 261 17.44 -2.62 -2.01
C THR A 261 17.94 -4.03 -2.30
N ARG A 262 18.62 -4.25 -3.43
CA ARG A 262 19.25 -5.54 -3.70
C ARG A 262 20.25 -5.96 -2.62
N LYS A 263 20.87 -5.00 -1.92
CA LYS A 263 21.86 -5.26 -0.88
C LYS A 263 21.26 -5.85 0.39
N ASN A 264 20.06 -5.40 0.78
CA ASN A 264 19.43 -5.80 2.05
C ASN A 264 18.20 -6.69 1.88
N LEU A 265 17.84 -7.04 0.66
CA LEU A 265 16.60 -7.75 0.33
C LEU A 265 16.43 -9.05 1.14
N PHE A 266 17.51 -9.81 1.33
CA PHE A 266 17.48 -11.09 2.03
C PHE A 266 18.05 -11.01 3.46
N ASP A 267 18.21 -9.81 4.01
CA ASP A 267 18.64 -9.66 5.40
C ASP A 267 17.60 -10.19 6.38
N GLU A 268 18.04 -10.65 7.55
CA GLU A 268 17.20 -11.27 8.58
C GLU A 268 16.01 -10.40 8.98
N GLU A 269 16.22 -9.11 9.10
CA GLU A 269 15.17 -8.13 9.47
C GLU A 269 14.04 -8.02 8.44
N ASN A 270 14.29 -8.41 7.19
CA ASN A 270 13.35 -8.33 6.09
C ASN A 270 12.61 -9.64 5.80
N LYS A 271 12.92 -10.73 6.52
CA LYS A 271 12.34 -12.05 6.26
C LYS A 271 10.81 -12.09 6.29
N LYS A 272 10.19 -11.39 7.22
CA LYS A 272 8.72 -11.35 7.32
C LYS A 272 8.07 -10.68 6.11
N LEU A 273 8.73 -9.66 5.54
CA LEU A 273 8.27 -8.97 4.34
C LEU A 273 8.35 -9.87 3.11
N LEU A 274 9.32 -10.79 3.10
CA LEU A 274 9.61 -11.68 1.98
C LEU A 274 8.95 -13.06 2.12
N TYR A 275 8.12 -13.26 3.11
CA TYR A 275 7.50 -14.57 3.39
C TYR A 275 6.84 -15.20 2.17
N ALA A 276 6.23 -14.37 1.33
CA ALA A 276 5.59 -14.83 0.08
C ALA A 276 6.58 -15.41 -0.95
N ILE A 277 7.86 -15.04 -0.86
CA ILE A 277 8.89 -15.50 -1.81
C ILE A 277 9.52 -16.79 -1.33
N SER A 278 9.58 -17.01 -0.01
CA SER A 278 10.20 -18.18 0.60
C SER A 278 9.29 -19.42 0.59
N GLN A 279 8.05 -19.31 0.17
CA GLN A 279 7.06 -20.38 0.01
C GLN A 279 6.82 -20.69 -1.46
#